data_74fa6eb580522db8132bd6020d8e73d8
#
_entry.id   74fa6eb580522db8132bd6020d8e73d8
#
_cell.length_a   1.000
_cell.length_b   1.000
_cell.length_c   1.000
_cell.angle_alpha   90.00
_cell.angle_beta   90.00
_cell.angle_gamma   90.00
#
_symmetry.space_group_name_H-M   'P 1'
#
loop_
_entity.id
_entity.type
_entity.pdbx_description
1 polymer ?
#
loop_
_entity_poly.entity_id
_entity_poly.type
_entity_poly.pdbx_seq_one_letter_code
_entity_poly.pdbx_strand_id
1 'polypeptide(L)'
;GTTSAAQNANVVASYFSNIAQGYENYGFIYGFSSSVVDRGMSKPDDYSEQKIASIEKNVNDTKKETTVTKKNAPNIICILLESFCDPDEIKFLNYNQDPIPTFHNLEKNYTSGYLTVPVVGAGTANTEFEVLSGMSMQYFGTGEYPYKTILKKTDCESTAADLASIGYGTHAVHNNGGNFYSRVNAFSMMGFDTFTSKELMNIQSYTPNGSWATDDILVPETIKTLDSTPNQPDFTYTITVGT
;
A
#
# COMPACT_ATOMS: atom_id res chain seq x y z
N GLY A 1 -6.14 27.51 -9.51
CA GLY A 1 -4.99 27.85 -10.35
C GLY A 1 -5.19 27.48 -11.80
N THR A 2 -4.18 27.68 -12.64
CA THR A 2 -4.20 27.36 -14.09
C THR A 2 -4.43 25.86 -14.35
N THR A 3 -3.92 24.98 -13.50
CA THR A 3 -4.11 23.52 -13.56
C THR A 3 -5.58 23.14 -13.38
N SER A 4 -6.25 23.71 -12.38
CA SER A 4 -7.68 23.45 -12.14
C SER A 4 -8.55 23.95 -13.30
N ALA A 5 -8.19 25.06 -13.92
CA ALA A 5 -8.90 25.57 -15.10
C ALA A 5 -8.74 24.63 -16.31
N ALA A 6 -7.55 24.07 -16.53
CA ALA A 6 -7.28 23.13 -17.61
C ALA A 6 -7.98 21.76 -17.37
N GLN A 7 -8.05 21.31 -16.13
CA GLN A 7 -8.79 20.11 -15.74
C GLN A 7 -10.31 20.29 -15.95
N ASN A 8 -10.87 21.43 -15.50
CA ASN A 8 -12.30 21.75 -15.68
C ASN A 8 -12.68 21.91 -17.14
N ALA A 9 -11.74 22.31 -17.99
CA ALA A 9 -11.92 22.41 -19.44
C ALA A 9 -11.69 21.06 -20.17
N ASN A 10 -11.41 19.98 -19.45
CA ASN A 10 -11.06 18.66 -20.00
C ASN A 10 -9.86 18.66 -20.96
N VAL A 11 -8.97 19.65 -20.82
CA VAL A 11 -7.73 19.74 -21.62
C VAL A 11 -6.64 18.83 -21.07
N VAL A 12 -6.66 18.58 -19.75
CA VAL A 12 -5.77 17.67 -19.06
C VAL A 12 -6.58 16.74 -18.16
N ALA A 13 -6.06 15.53 -17.93
CA ALA A 13 -6.67 14.60 -17.00
C ALA A 13 -6.69 15.15 -15.57
N SER A 14 -7.74 14.87 -14.82
CA SER A 14 -7.86 15.24 -13.41
C SER A 14 -6.86 14.49 -12.52
N TYR A 15 -6.47 13.30 -12.94
CA TYR A 15 -5.50 12.44 -12.25
C TYR A 15 -4.74 11.56 -13.25
N PHE A 16 -3.46 11.35 -13.00
CA PHE A 16 -2.63 10.31 -13.61
C PHE A 16 -1.55 9.85 -12.61
N SER A 17 -1.36 8.55 -12.52
CA SER A 17 -0.55 7.92 -11.48
C SER A 17 0.97 8.07 -11.68
N ASN A 18 1.40 8.35 -12.92
CA ASN A 18 2.80 8.43 -13.28
C ASN A 18 3.11 9.81 -13.88
N ILE A 19 3.97 10.57 -13.20
CA ILE A 19 4.37 11.91 -13.67
C ILE A 19 5.06 11.88 -15.06
N ALA A 20 5.76 10.79 -15.40
CA ALA A 20 6.37 10.64 -16.72
C ALA A 20 5.32 10.67 -17.84
N GLN A 21 4.17 10.01 -17.62
CA GLN A 21 3.03 10.06 -18.53
C GLN A 21 2.45 11.49 -18.67
N GLY A 22 2.48 12.25 -17.58
CA GLY A 22 2.11 13.66 -17.60
C GLY A 22 3.04 14.50 -18.47
N TYR A 23 4.35 14.25 -18.41
CA TYR A 23 5.33 14.89 -19.27
C TYR A 23 5.15 14.49 -20.74
N GLU A 24 4.89 13.22 -21.01
CA GLU A 24 4.68 12.68 -22.34
C GLU A 24 3.42 13.26 -23.01
N ASN A 25 2.30 13.28 -22.30
CA ASN A 25 1.00 13.67 -22.84
C ASN A 25 0.77 15.17 -22.87
N TYR A 26 1.35 15.92 -21.92
CA TYR A 26 1.05 17.34 -21.70
C TYR A 26 2.28 18.26 -21.76
N GLY A 27 3.47 17.67 -21.98
CA GLY A 27 4.72 18.38 -22.14
C GLY A 27 5.37 18.83 -20.84
N PHE A 28 6.61 19.33 -20.97
CA PHE A 28 7.46 19.70 -19.85
C PHE A 28 6.85 20.75 -18.91
N ILE A 29 6.29 21.82 -19.47
CA ILE A 29 5.76 22.95 -18.69
C ILE A 29 4.65 22.47 -17.75
N TYR A 30 3.74 21.67 -18.25
CA TYR A 30 2.65 21.11 -17.45
C TYR A 30 3.18 20.12 -16.38
N GLY A 31 3.94 19.12 -16.78
CA GLY A 31 4.48 18.12 -15.87
C GLY A 31 5.33 18.74 -14.75
N PHE A 32 6.19 19.69 -15.07
CA PHE A 32 6.98 20.42 -14.07
C PHE A 32 6.10 21.25 -13.13
N SER A 33 5.18 22.04 -13.68
CA SER A 33 4.30 22.88 -12.87
C SER A 33 3.44 22.04 -11.91
N SER A 34 2.84 20.95 -12.38
CA SER A 34 2.06 20.03 -11.55
C SER A 34 2.91 19.42 -10.44
N SER A 35 4.11 18.97 -10.74
CA SER A 35 4.99 18.35 -9.74
C SER A 35 5.44 19.30 -8.62
N VAL A 36 5.40 20.61 -8.87
CA VAL A 36 5.81 21.64 -7.90
C VAL A 36 4.63 22.23 -7.14
N VAL A 37 3.51 22.45 -7.84
CA VAL A 37 2.35 23.18 -7.29
C VAL A 37 1.31 22.25 -6.68
N ASP A 38 1.03 21.12 -7.33
CA ASP A 38 -0.01 20.19 -6.92
C ASP A 38 0.58 19.14 -5.96
N ARG A 39 0.73 19.48 -4.69
CA ARG A 39 1.23 18.59 -3.65
C ARG A 39 0.32 18.57 -2.44
N GLY A 40 0.18 17.36 -1.84
CA GLY A 40 -0.61 17.13 -0.65
C GLY A 40 -2.11 17.29 -0.88
N MET A 41 -2.86 17.10 0.19
CA MET A 41 -4.31 17.25 0.18
C MET A 41 -4.69 18.71 0.37
N SER A 42 -5.70 19.16 -0.37
CA SER A 42 -6.34 20.44 -0.13
C SER A 42 -7.18 20.39 1.15
N LYS A 43 -7.13 21.45 1.93
CA LYS A 43 -7.98 21.60 3.10
C LYS A 43 -9.44 21.72 2.64
N PRO A 44 -10.37 20.89 3.16
CA PRO A 44 -11.79 21.01 2.85
C PRO A 44 -12.34 22.40 3.20
N ASP A 45 -13.33 22.88 2.43
CA ASP A 45 -13.92 24.20 2.64
C ASP A 45 -14.61 24.34 4.01
N ASP A 46 -15.19 23.24 4.51
CA ASP A 46 -15.87 23.19 5.82
C ASP A 46 -14.94 22.75 6.98
N TYR A 47 -13.64 22.72 6.76
CA TYR A 47 -12.67 22.34 7.79
C TYR A 47 -12.64 23.36 8.92
N SER A 48 -12.99 22.90 10.12
CA SER A 48 -12.97 23.69 11.34
C SER A 48 -12.70 22.79 12.56
N GLU A 49 -12.25 23.38 13.66
CA GLU A 49 -12.07 22.65 14.93
C GLU A 49 -13.38 22.01 15.39
N GLN A 50 -14.51 22.69 15.21
CA GLN A 50 -15.84 22.18 15.57
C GLN A 50 -16.21 20.96 14.71
N LYS A 51 -15.87 20.97 13.41
CA LYS A 51 -16.12 19.84 12.51
C LYS A 51 -15.29 18.63 12.92
N ILE A 52 -14.01 18.84 13.23
CA ILE A 52 -13.11 17.78 13.70
C ILE A 52 -13.61 17.20 15.03
N ALA A 53 -13.93 18.05 16.01
CA ALA A 53 -14.46 17.60 17.28
C ALA A 53 -15.77 16.80 17.15
N SER A 54 -16.64 17.20 16.20
CA SER A 54 -17.87 16.45 15.88
C SER A 54 -17.59 15.07 15.30
N ILE A 55 -16.61 14.95 14.40
CA ILE A 55 -16.19 13.67 13.83
C ILE A 55 -15.60 12.78 14.91
N GLU A 56 -14.66 13.31 15.70
CA GLU A 56 -14.02 12.60 16.81
C GLU A 56 -15.06 12.08 17.81
N LYS A 57 -16.03 12.91 18.19
CA LYS A 57 -17.13 12.49 19.06
C LYS A 57 -17.91 11.34 18.44
N ASN A 58 -18.30 11.43 17.17
CA ASN A 58 -19.06 10.37 16.50
C ASN A 58 -18.27 9.06 16.45
N VAL A 59 -16.97 9.12 16.17
CA VAL A 59 -16.08 7.94 16.18
C VAL A 59 -16.03 7.32 17.57
N ASN A 60 -15.81 8.14 18.63
CA ASN A 60 -15.72 7.67 20.00
C ASN A 60 -17.04 7.10 20.50
N ASP A 61 -18.19 7.70 20.13
CA ASP A 61 -19.53 7.20 20.51
C ASP A 61 -19.86 5.84 19.85
N THR A 62 -19.22 5.52 18.72
CA THR A 62 -19.38 4.24 18.01
C THR A 62 -18.30 3.21 18.37
N LYS A 63 -17.19 3.64 18.96
CA LYS A 63 -16.07 2.79 19.31
C LYS A 63 -16.47 1.83 20.43
N LYS A 64 -16.43 0.52 20.13
CA LYS A 64 -16.54 -0.51 21.17
C LYS A 64 -15.12 -0.81 21.67
N GLU A 65 -14.92 -0.73 22.98
CA GLU A 65 -13.69 -1.24 23.58
C GLU A 65 -13.60 -2.75 23.30
N THR A 66 -12.64 -3.14 22.48
CA THR A 66 -12.38 -4.53 22.14
C THR A 66 -10.90 -4.78 22.37
N THR A 67 -10.58 -5.66 23.29
CA THR A 67 -9.22 -6.17 23.45
C THR A 67 -9.19 -7.61 22.93
N VAL A 68 -8.27 -7.88 22.05
CA VAL A 68 -8.08 -9.22 21.47
C VAL A 68 -6.91 -9.95 22.11
N THR A 69 -7.01 -11.26 22.11
CA THR A 69 -5.94 -12.17 22.54
C THR A 69 -5.80 -13.28 21.51
N LYS A 70 -4.67 -13.99 21.50
CA LYS A 70 -4.46 -15.12 20.58
C LYS A 70 -5.55 -16.21 20.68
N LYS A 71 -6.30 -16.27 21.77
CA LYS A 71 -7.40 -17.23 21.95
C LYS A 71 -8.70 -16.83 21.26
N ASN A 72 -8.95 -15.53 21.06
CA ASN A 72 -10.22 -15.02 20.56
C ASN A 72 -10.10 -14.29 19.21
N ALA A 73 -8.90 -14.17 18.66
CA ALA A 73 -8.66 -13.53 17.38
C ALA A 73 -7.61 -14.30 16.55
N PRO A 74 -7.84 -14.46 15.24
CA PRO A 74 -6.87 -15.09 14.33
C PRO A 74 -5.73 -14.16 14.02
N ASN A 75 -4.59 -14.70 13.57
CA ASN A 75 -3.61 -13.91 12.84
C ASN A 75 -4.19 -13.46 11.51
N ILE A 76 -3.82 -12.27 11.07
CA ILE A 76 -4.22 -11.68 9.78
C ILE A 76 -2.95 -11.55 8.93
N ILE A 77 -2.91 -12.25 7.80
CA ILE A 77 -1.80 -12.18 6.87
C ILE A 77 -2.31 -11.54 5.58
N CYS A 78 -1.84 -10.36 5.28
CA CYS A 78 -2.10 -9.66 4.03
C CYS A 78 -0.87 -9.76 3.14
N ILE A 79 -1.03 -10.26 1.92
CA ILE A 79 0.07 -10.42 0.96
C ILE A 79 -0.22 -9.58 -0.26
N LEU A 80 0.65 -8.61 -0.54
CA LEU A 80 0.66 -7.86 -1.78
C LEU A 80 1.60 -8.56 -2.77
N LEU A 81 1.02 -9.19 -3.78
CA LEU A 81 1.75 -9.80 -4.88
C LEU A 81 2.09 -8.71 -5.92
N GLU A 82 3.24 -8.06 -5.74
CA GLU A 82 3.69 -7.01 -6.66
C GLU A 82 3.96 -7.60 -8.06
N SER A 83 3.51 -6.89 -9.09
CA SER A 83 3.64 -7.30 -10.50
C SER A 83 2.98 -8.64 -10.88
N PHE A 84 2.20 -9.24 -9.97
CA PHE A 84 1.44 -10.44 -10.28
C PHE A 84 0.31 -10.12 -11.25
N CYS A 85 0.15 -10.96 -12.26
CA CYS A 85 -1.01 -10.95 -13.14
C CYS A 85 -1.45 -12.37 -13.41
N ASP A 86 -2.75 -12.57 -13.61
CA ASP A 86 -3.27 -13.84 -14.04
C ASP A 86 -2.94 -14.05 -15.54
N PRO A 87 -2.16 -15.09 -15.91
CA PRO A 87 -1.84 -15.35 -17.30
C PRO A 87 -3.05 -15.68 -18.18
N ASP A 88 -4.15 -16.18 -17.60
CA ASP A 88 -5.37 -16.49 -18.34
C ASP A 88 -6.14 -15.23 -18.79
N GLU A 89 -5.88 -14.07 -18.17
CA GLU A 89 -6.38 -12.77 -18.64
C GLU A 89 -5.70 -12.29 -19.93
N ILE A 90 -4.56 -12.90 -20.33
CA ILE A 90 -3.82 -12.54 -21.51
C ILE A 90 -4.35 -13.31 -22.72
N LYS A 91 -5.30 -12.73 -23.43
CA LYS A 91 -6.12 -13.36 -24.49
C LYS A 91 -5.37 -14.03 -25.65
N PHE A 92 -4.12 -13.66 -25.89
CA PHE A 92 -3.32 -14.24 -26.97
C PHE A 92 -2.42 -15.40 -26.51
N LEU A 93 -2.39 -15.69 -25.22
CA LEU A 93 -1.68 -16.83 -24.67
C LEU A 93 -2.62 -18.03 -24.54
N ASN A 94 -2.08 -19.21 -24.80
CA ASN A 94 -2.79 -20.47 -24.60
C ASN A 94 -1.87 -21.41 -23.83
N TYR A 95 -2.36 -21.90 -22.71
CA TYR A 95 -1.64 -22.82 -21.85
C TYR A 95 -2.20 -24.23 -22.00
N ASN A 96 -1.34 -25.23 -21.98
CA ASN A 96 -1.73 -26.63 -22.02
C ASN A 96 -2.05 -27.19 -20.61
N GLN A 97 -1.77 -26.42 -19.58
CA GLN A 97 -2.11 -26.68 -18.18
C GLN A 97 -2.25 -25.35 -17.46
N ASP A 98 -2.96 -25.33 -16.34
CA ASP A 98 -3.13 -24.16 -15.49
C ASP A 98 -1.76 -23.68 -14.98
N PRO A 99 -1.34 -22.44 -15.28
CA PRO A 99 -0.04 -21.92 -14.88
C PRO A 99 0.04 -21.51 -13.40
N ILE A 100 -1.11 -21.24 -12.76
CA ILE A 100 -1.18 -20.75 -11.36
C ILE A 100 -2.29 -21.47 -10.57
N PRO A 101 -2.27 -22.83 -10.48
CA PRO A 101 -3.39 -23.62 -9.98
C PRO A 101 -3.76 -23.31 -8.52
N THR A 102 -2.80 -22.91 -7.69
CA THR A 102 -3.08 -22.52 -6.30
C THR A 102 -3.90 -21.25 -6.23
N PHE A 103 -3.57 -20.25 -7.04
CA PHE A 103 -4.30 -18.99 -7.08
C PHE A 103 -5.74 -19.18 -7.58
N HIS A 104 -5.92 -19.90 -8.69
CA HIS A 104 -7.25 -20.22 -9.23
C HIS A 104 -8.08 -21.05 -8.26
N ASN A 105 -7.48 -21.97 -7.51
CA ASN A 105 -8.19 -22.72 -6.48
C ASN A 105 -8.64 -21.81 -5.32
N LEU A 106 -7.83 -20.86 -4.89
CA LEU A 106 -8.22 -19.90 -3.86
C LEU A 106 -9.34 -18.99 -4.36
N GLU A 107 -9.22 -18.45 -5.57
CA GLU A 107 -10.24 -17.59 -6.18
C GLU A 107 -11.60 -18.30 -6.28
N LYS A 108 -11.59 -19.55 -6.69
CA LYS A 108 -12.81 -20.36 -6.83
C LYS A 108 -13.51 -20.70 -5.51
N ASN A 109 -12.74 -20.92 -4.45
CA ASN A 109 -13.27 -21.50 -3.19
C ASN A 109 -13.42 -20.49 -2.07
N TYR A 110 -12.89 -19.27 -2.22
CA TYR A 110 -12.94 -18.22 -1.21
C TYR A 110 -13.45 -16.91 -1.82
N THR A 111 -13.66 -15.91 -0.99
CA THR A 111 -14.09 -14.59 -1.46
C THR A 111 -13.01 -13.98 -2.35
N SER A 112 -13.39 -13.62 -3.56
CA SER A 112 -12.51 -13.01 -4.55
C SER A 112 -13.19 -11.84 -5.26
N GLY A 113 -12.41 -11.00 -5.93
CA GLY A 113 -12.93 -9.86 -6.69
C GLY A 113 -11.80 -8.96 -7.18
N TYR A 114 -12.18 -7.91 -7.91
CA TYR A 114 -11.26 -6.91 -8.44
C TYR A 114 -11.22 -5.69 -7.55
N LEU A 115 -10.02 -5.17 -7.33
CA LEU A 115 -9.77 -3.90 -6.64
C LEU A 115 -9.19 -2.91 -7.65
N THR A 116 -9.81 -1.73 -7.77
CA THR A 116 -9.23 -0.63 -8.54
C THR A 116 -8.07 -0.03 -7.76
N VAL A 117 -6.91 0.02 -8.38
CA VAL A 117 -5.68 0.54 -7.76
C VAL A 117 -5.21 1.82 -8.45
N PRO A 118 -4.49 2.72 -7.76
CA PRO A 118 -4.15 4.05 -8.27
C PRO A 118 -2.98 4.07 -9.26
N VAL A 119 -2.30 2.95 -9.49
CA VAL A 119 -1.07 2.92 -10.28
C VAL A 119 -1.05 1.81 -11.31
N VAL A 120 -0.33 2.05 -12.41
CA VAL A 120 -0.07 1.08 -13.48
C VAL A 120 1.42 1.07 -13.79
N GLY A 121 2.02 -0.11 -13.78
CA GLY A 121 3.41 -0.37 -14.17
C GLY A 121 4.49 0.02 -13.17
N ALA A 122 4.26 1.00 -12.31
CA ALA A 122 5.19 1.44 -11.25
C ALA A 122 4.44 2.20 -10.16
N GLY A 123 5.07 2.34 -8.98
CA GLY A 123 4.49 3.14 -7.90
C GLY A 123 3.67 2.35 -6.90
N THR A 124 3.97 1.07 -6.68
CA THR A 124 3.28 0.15 -5.76
C THR A 124 3.04 0.75 -4.37
N ALA A 125 3.95 1.61 -3.88
CA ALA A 125 3.79 2.32 -2.61
C ALA A 125 2.49 3.14 -2.51
N ASN A 126 1.93 3.60 -3.63
CA ASN A 126 0.65 4.31 -3.64
C ASN A 126 -0.53 3.34 -3.46
N THR A 127 -0.46 2.14 -4.02
CA THR A 127 -1.42 1.07 -3.75
C THR A 127 -1.32 0.61 -2.30
N GLU A 128 -0.11 0.42 -1.77
CA GLU A 128 0.12 0.09 -0.35
C GLU A 128 -0.52 1.13 0.55
N PHE A 129 -0.31 2.42 0.24
CA PHE A 129 -0.89 3.52 1.00
C PHE A 129 -2.42 3.49 1.01
N GLU A 130 -3.07 3.33 -0.15
CA GLU A 130 -4.54 3.24 -0.22
C GLU A 130 -5.09 2.03 0.55
N VAL A 131 -4.47 0.86 0.39
CA VAL A 131 -4.89 -0.37 1.06
C VAL A 131 -4.77 -0.27 2.58
N LEU A 132 -3.66 0.31 3.07
CA LEU A 132 -3.38 0.39 4.50
C LEU A 132 -4.11 1.53 5.20
N SER A 133 -4.27 2.69 4.55
CA SER A 133 -4.87 3.88 5.16
C SER A 133 -6.35 4.08 4.81
N GLY A 134 -6.84 3.46 3.75
CA GLY A 134 -8.17 3.73 3.20
C GLY A 134 -8.30 5.11 2.52
N MET A 135 -7.20 5.86 2.38
CA MET A 135 -7.20 7.18 1.75
C MET A 135 -6.91 7.05 0.26
N SER A 136 -7.73 7.67 -0.59
CA SER A 136 -7.52 7.63 -2.03
C SER A 136 -6.45 8.61 -2.49
N MET A 137 -5.60 8.14 -3.41
CA MET A 137 -4.58 8.95 -4.07
C MET A 137 -5.16 10.10 -4.91
N GLN A 138 -6.45 10.08 -5.23
CA GLN A 138 -7.11 11.19 -5.94
C GLN A 138 -7.06 12.53 -5.19
N TYR A 139 -6.84 12.50 -3.86
CA TYR A 139 -6.71 13.69 -3.02
C TYR A 139 -5.29 14.25 -2.94
N PHE A 140 -4.31 13.56 -3.53
CA PHE A 140 -2.90 13.97 -3.53
C PHE A 140 -2.50 14.58 -4.87
N GLY A 141 -1.35 15.22 -4.91
CA GLY A 141 -0.78 15.78 -6.13
C GLY A 141 -0.42 14.70 -7.15
N THR A 142 -0.44 15.07 -8.41
CA THR A 142 -0.12 14.17 -9.52
C THR A 142 1.29 13.60 -9.38
N GLY A 143 1.40 12.27 -9.41
CA GLY A 143 2.67 11.57 -9.25
C GLY A 143 3.28 11.68 -7.84
N GLU A 144 2.52 12.14 -6.86
CA GLU A 144 2.96 12.20 -5.47
C GLU A 144 3.02 10.80 -4.85
N TYR A 145 4.00 10.62 -3.98
CA TYR A 145 4.14 9.45 -3.11
C TYR A 145 3.96 9.87 -1.66
N PRO A 146 2.83 9.59 -1.00
CA PRO A 146 2.62 9.92 0.41
C PRO A 146 3.74 9.41 1.32
N TYR A 147 4.32 8.25 1.02
CA TYR A 147 5.49 7.70 1.70
C TYR A 147 6.72 8.63 1.68
N LYS A 148 6.86 9.43 0.63
CA LYS A 148 7.99 10.36 0.44
C LYS A 148 7.67 11.79 0.83
N THR A 149 6.41 12.12 1.08
CA THR A 149 5.95 13.47 1.37
C THR A 149 5.32 13.58 2.75
N ILE A 150 4.05 13.30 2.90
CA ILE A 150 3.31 13.50 4.15
C ILE A 150 3.82 12.58 5.28
N LEU A 151 4.05 11.30 4.99
CA LEU A 151 4.52 10.33 5.98
C LEU A 151 5.98 10.52 6.43
N LYS A 152 6.68 11.52 5.89
CA LYS A 152 7.96 11.95 6.47
C LYS A 152 7.80 12.80 7.73
N LYS A 153 6.60 13.34 7.98
CA LYS A 153 6.38 14.37 9.00
C LYS A 153 5.17 14.12 9.88
N THR A 154 4.25 13.26 9.46
CA THR A 154 2.95 13.11 10.10
C THR A 154 2.58 11.64 10.15
N ASP A 155 2.11 11.20 11.30
CA ASP A 155 1.51 9.88 11.47
C ASP A 155 0.23 9.78 10.63
N CYS A 156 -0.12 8.58 10.24
CA CYS A 156 -1.32 8.29 9.48
C CYS A 156 -2.09 7.15 10.13
N GLU A 157 -3.37 7.34 10.33
CA GLU A 157 -4.29 6.25 10.67
C GLU A 157 -4.20 5.15 9.62
N SER A 158 -4.13 3.91 10.06
CA SER A 158 -3.98 2.76 9.17
C SER A 158 -4.54 1.48 9.79
N THR A 159 -4.76 0.47 8.98
CA THR A 159 -5.11 -0.88 9.44
C THR A 159 -4.13 -1.41 10.50
N ALA A 160 -2.83 -1.11 10.38
CA ALA A 160 -1.84 -1.50 11.38
C ALA A 160 -2.07 -0.78 12.71
N ALA A 161 -2.22 0.55 12.69
CA ALA A 161 -2.50 1.34 13.88
C ALA A 161 -3.79 0.91 14.59
N ASP A 162 -4.86 0.67 13.81
CA ASP A 162 -6.15 0.21 14.34
C ASP A 162 -6.04 -1.15 15.01
N LEU A 163 -5.39 -2.12 14.35
CA LEU A 163 -5.20 -3.45 14.90
C LEU A 163 -4.28 -3.45 16.13
N ALA A 164 -3.20 -2.64 16.11
CA ALA A 164 -2.33 -2.45 17.27
C ALA A 164 -3.13 -1.91 18.47
N SER A 165 -4.06 -0.98 18.24
CA SER A 165 -4.87 -0.38 19.31
C SER A 165 -5.76 -1.38 20.06
N ILE A 166 -6.06 -2.53 19.46
CA ILE A 166 -6.86 -3.59 20.06
C ILE A 166 -6.04 -4.81 20.49
N GLY A 167 -4.71 -4.77 20.33
CA GLY A 167 -3.80 -5.75 20.90
C GLY A 167 -3.14 -6.72 19.89
N TYR A 168 -3.16 -6.42 18.59
CA TYR A 168 -2.36 -7.13 17.61
C TYR A 168 -0.90 -6.67 17.63
N GLY A 169 0.04 -7.61 17.41
CA GLY A 169 1.36 -7.28 16.91
C GLY A 169 1.28 -6.92 15.42
N THR A 170 2.00 -5.91 14.97
CA THR A 170 1.89 -5.42 13.60
C THR A 170 3.23 -5.43 12.89
N HIS A 171 3.32 -6.17 11.79
CA HIS A 171 4.57 -6.49 11.13
C HIS A 171 4.48 -6.25 9.63
N ALA A 172 5.48 -5.57 9.06
CA ALA A 172 5.67 -5.49 7.62
C ALA A 172 6.89 -6.32 7.20
N VAL A 173 6.81 -6.99 6.05
CA VAL A 173 7.88 -7.86 5.52
C VAL A 173 8.04 -7.59 4.03
N HIS A 174 9.27 -7.33 3.57
CA HIS A 174 9.54 -7.07 2.15
C HIS A 174 10.96 -7.44 1.76
N ASN A 175 11.14 -8.26 0.75
CA ASN A 175 12.45 -8.74 0.30
C ASN A 175 13.20 -7.76 -0.61
N ASN A 176 12.88 -6.46 -0.53
CA ASN A 176 13.64 -5.39 -1.15
C ASN A 176 14.20 -4.42 -0.09
N GLY A 177 15.01 -3.45 -0.53
CA GLY A 177 15.67 -2.48 0.35
C GLY A 177 14.68 -1.64 1.15
N GLY A 178 14.90 -1.55 2.47
CA GLY A 178 13.99 -0.85 3.38
C GLY A 178 13.82 0.63 3.10
N ASN A 179 14.80 1.27 2.49
CA ASN A 179 14.72 2.68 2.10
C ASN A 179 14.02 2.92 0.75
N PHE A 180 13.74 1.86 -0.01
CA PHE A 180 13.01 2.00 -1.27
C PHE A 180 11.58 2.50 -0.97
N TYR A 181 11.17 3.57 -1.65
CA TYR A 181 9.97 4.36 -1.32
C TYR A 181 9.94 4.95 0.10
N SER A 182 11.04 4.93 0.85
CA SER A 182 11.08 5.35 2.27
C SER A 182 10.21 4.48 3.20
N ARG A 183 10.06 3.19 2.89
CA ARG A 183 9.17 2.26 3.63
C ARG A 183 9.51 2.15 5.11
N VAL A 184 10.79 2.18 5.49
CA VAL A 184 11.19 2.18 6.92
C VAL A 184 10.47 3.27 7.71
N ASN A 185 10.48 4.50 7.18
CA ASN A 185 9.81 5.61 7.82
C ASN A 185 8.29 5.52 7.68
N ALA A 186 7.80 5.19 6.48
CA ALA A 186 6.38 5.16 6.19
C ALA A 186 5.64 4.14 7.07
N PHE A 187 6.14 2.92 7.21
CA PHE A 187 5.52 1.90 8.05
C PHE A 187 5.56 2.27 9.54
N SER A 188 6.63 2.91 10.03
CA SER A 188 6.65 3.45 11.37
C SER A 188 5.55 4.49 11.60
N MET A 189 5.38 5.43 10.66
CA MET A 189 4.33 6.47 10.73
C MET A 189 2.91 5.92 10.53
N MET A 190 2.77 4.72 10.01
CA MET A 190 1.51 3.98 9.86
C MET A 190 1.24 3.00 11.01
N GLY A 191 2.07 3.02 12.06
CA GLY A 191 1.84 2.25 13.28
C GLY A 191 2.23 0.77 13.21
N PHE A 192 3.13 0.38 12.30
CA PHE A 192 3.74 -0.94 12.35
C PHE A 192 4.78 -1.02 13.45
N ASP A 193 4.73 -2.08 14.26
CA ASP A 193 5.72 -2.36 15.32
C ASP A 193 7.08 -2.74 14.75
N THR A 194 7.08 -3.51 13.64
CA THR A 194 8.32 -3.96 13.00
C THR A 194 8.24 -3.89 11.47
N PHE A 195 9.38 -3.68 10.84
CA PHE A 195 9.55 -3.84 9.41
C PHE A 195 10.82 -4.65 9.11
N THR A 196 10.65 -5.84 8.55
CA THR A 196 11.72 -6.72 8.11
C THR A 196 11.97 -6.50 6.62
N SER A 197 13.03 -5.79 6.28
CA SER A 197 13.47 -5.57 4.91
C SER A 197 14.61 -6.53 4.53
N LYS A 198 15.00 -6.54 3.26
CA LYS A 198 16.02 -7.47 2.75
C LYS A 198 17.35 -7.41 3.53
N GLU A 199 17.69 -6.26 4.09
CA GLU A 199 18.91 -6.08 4.89
C GLU A 199 18.93 -6.92 6.17
N LEU A 200 17.75 -7.36 6.62
CA LEU A 200 17.56 -8.19 7.81
C LEU A 200 17.32 -9.67 7.49
N MET A 201 17.29 -10.04 6.20
CA MET A 201 17.01 -11.39 5.74
C MET A 201 18.27 -12.11 5.31
N ASN A 202 18.30 -13.44 5.52
CA ASN A 202 19.35 -14.31 5.00
C ASN A 202 18.97 -14.84 3.62
N ILE A 203 19.05 -13.98 2.58
CA ILE A 203 18.64 -14.29 1.21
C ILE A 203 19.64 -15.25 0.58
N GLN A 204 19.16 -16.38 0.08
CA GLN A 204 19.95 -17.44 -0.54
C GLN A 204 19.80 -17.48 -2.07
N SER A 205 18.70 -16.98 -2.60
CA SER A 205 18.40 -17.04 -4.03
C SER A 205 17.97 -15.69 -4.59
N TYR A 206 18.33 -15.49 -5.85
CA TYR A 206 18.04 -14.27 -6.61
C TYR A 206 17.44 -14.64 -7.95
N THR A 207 16.70 -13.71 -8.55
CA THR A 207 16.18 -13.86 -9.91
C THR A 207 17.31 -14.11 -10.92
N PRO A 208 17.02 -14.70 -12.08
CA PRO A 208 18.05 -15.04 -13.10
C PRO A 208 18.98 -13.88 -13.46
N ASN A 209 18.49 -12.65 -13.41
CA ASN A 209 19.29 -11.45 -13.66
C ASN A 209 20.05 -10.94 -12.42
N GLY A 210 19.91 -11.62 -11.26
CA GLY A 210 20.56 -11.24 -10.00
C GLY A 210 20.08 -9.91 -9.39
N SER A 211 19.01 -9.33 -9.91
CA SER A 211 18.54 -8.00 -9.49
C SER A 211 17.71 -8.04 -8.23
N TRP A 212 16.88 -9.07 -8.07
CA TRP A 212 15.92 -9.18 -6.98
C TRP A 212 16.10 -10.47 -6.20
N ALA A 213 15.86 -10.41 -4.88
CA ALA A 213 15.73 -11.63 -4.09
C ALA A 213 14.46 -12.37 -4.53
N THR A 214 14.51 -13.70 -4.61
CA THR A 214 13.32 -14.49 -4.89
C THR A 214 12.32 -14.42 -3.73
N ASP A 215 11.02 -14.58 -4.02
CA ASP A 215 9.96 -14.38 -3.02
C ASP A 215 9.82 -15.57 -2.04
N ASP A 216 10.51 -16.68 -2.27
CA ASP A 216 10.54 -17.84 -1.38
C ASP A 216 11.02 -17.52 0.04
N ILE A 217 11.87 -16.49 0.20
CA ILE A 217 12.32 -16.01 1.52
C ILE A 217 11.18 -15.40 2.35
N LEU A 218 10.13 -14.89 1.71
CA LEU A 218 9.05 -14.20 2.41
C LEU A 218 8.23 -15.13 3.31
N VAL A 219 8.07 -16.40 2.94
CA VAL A 219 7.31 -17.36 3.75
C VAL A 219 7.97 -17.60 5.11
N PRO A 220 9.26 -18.04 5.19
CA PRO A 220 9.92 -18.20 6.46
C PRO A 220 10.06 -16.90 7.27
N GLU A 221 10.26 -15.75 6.63
CA GLU A 221 10.33 -14.47 7.35
C GLU A 221 8.96 -14.05 7.90
N THR A 222 7.87 -14.29 7.18
CA THR A 222 6.51 -14.06 7.69
C THR A 222 6.22 -14.96 8.91
N ILE A 223 6.56 -16.25 8.83
CA ILE A 223 6.41 -17.18 9.96
C ILE A 223 7.21 -16.71 11.18
N LYS A 224 8.45 -16.27 10.96
CA LYS A 224 9.32 -15.76 12.02
C LYS A 224 8.74 -14.51 12.70
N THR A 225 8.06 -13.62 11.96
CA THR A 225 7.37 -12.48 12.58
C THR A 225 6.20 -12.94 13.45
N LEU A 226 5.39 -13.90 12.99
CA LEU A 226 4.29 -14.47 13.76
C LEU A 226 4.76 -15.19 15.03
N ASP A 227 5.94 -15.80 15.00
CA ASP A 227 6.53 -16.49 16.15
C ASP A 227 7.18 -15.50 17.15
N SER A 228 7.48 -14.28 16.74
CA SER A 228 8.12 -13.28 17.59
C SER A 228 7.20 -12.73 18.69
N THR A 229 5.89 -12.85 18.51
CA THR A 229 4.85 -12.35 19.43
C THR A 229 3.89 -13.47 19.87
N PRO A 230 4.38 -14.47 20.62
CA PRO A 230 3.62 -15.72 20.86
C PRO A 230 2.35 -15.56 21.68
N ASN A 231 2.17 -14.43 22.37
CA ASN A 231 1.07 -14.21 23.32
C ASN A 231 -0.09 -13.36 22.77
N GLN A 232 0.05 -12.82 21.57
CA GLN A 232 -0.95 -11.95 20.93
C GLN A 232 -1.21 -12.40 19.49
N PRO A 233 -2.35 -12.06 18.90
CA PRO A 233 -2.58 -12.24 17.47
C PRO A 233 -1.74 -11.22 16.69
N ASP A 234 -1.40 -11.54 15.45
CA ASP A 234 -0.54 -10.72 14.62
C ASP A 234 -1.23 -10.30 13.33
N PHE A 235 -0.95 -9.08 12.91
CA PHE A 235 -1.20 -8.57 11.57
C PHE A 235 0.13 -8.47 10.83
N THR A 236 0.27 -9.22 9.75
CA THR A 236 1.46 -9.18 8.90
C THR A 236 1.11 -8.69 7.51
N TYR A 237 1.81 -7.67 7.04
CA TYR A 237 1.73 -7.14 5.69
C TYR A 237 2.99 -7.51 4.92
N THR A 238 2.88 -8.51 4.04
CA THR A 238 4.00 -9.05 3.27
C THR A 238 3.92 -8.58 1.83
N ILE A 239 5.03 -8.06 1.30
CA ILE A 239 5.11 -7.49 -0.05
C ILE A 239 6.17 -8.26 -0.83
N THR A 240 5.81 -8.79 -2.00
CA THR A 240 6.76 -9.43 -2.92
C THR A 240 7.54 -8.37 -3.71
N VAL A 241 8.61 -8.78 -4.37
CA VAL A 241 9.37 -7.90 -5.30
C VAL A 241 8.83 -8.00 -6.72
N GLY A 242 8.03 -9.01 -7.02
CA GLY A 242 7.51 -9.25 -8.37
C GLY A 242 8.52 -9.93 -9.28
N THR A 243 8.74 -11.19 -9.08
CA THR A 243 9.64 -12.04 -9.88
C THR A 243 8.87 -13.03 -10.72
#